data_1059cb61df622bb1d57479c45b22fb4d
#
_entry.id   1059cb61df622bb1d57479c45b22fb4d
#
_cell.length_a   1.000
_cell.length_b   1.000
_cell.length_c   1.000
_cell.angle_alpha   90.00
_cell.angle_beta   90.00
_cell.angle_gamma   90.00
#
_symmetry.space_group_name_H-M   'P 1'
#
loop_
_entity.id
_entity.type
_entity.pdbx_description
1 polymer ?
#
loop_
_entity_poly.entity_id
_entity_poly.type
_entity_poly.pdbx_seq_one_letter_code
_entity_poly.pdbx_strand_id
1 'polypeptide(L)'
;DNGIMISGAVMFPVYNNRLMPSQADAELSANGCHVGQGGGGPHCHADGYESQGVLGVYTDADYEGKEHPPLVGFGYDGVALFGVYREDQDSQLEGFGTALDAWGGHEHDPLGYHYHADRSKSLTLSIPGAAAATYRVRSLILGAYKGKLTGTPYFVSKKSGNDATFLGGI
;
A
#
# COMPACT_ATOMS: atom_id res chain seq x y z
N ASP A 1 2.60 5.92 8.82
CA ASP A 1 1.73 4.75 8.65
C ASP A 1 0.53 5.12 7.79
N ASN A 2 0.10 4.20 6.92
CA ASN A 2 -1.03 4.44 6.02
C ASN A 2 -2.23 3.54 6.30
N GLY A 3 -2.05 2.48 7.06
CA GLY A 3 -3.11 1.52 7.33
C GLY A 3 -2.59 0.26 8.00
N ILE A 4 -3.42 -0.76 7.97
CA ILE A 4 -3.12 -2.07 8.55
C ILE A 4 -3.46 -3.20 7.57
N MET A 5 -2.55 -4.15 7.42
CA MET A 5 -2.77 -5.38 6.64
C MET A 5 -3.67 -6.35 7.41
N ILE A 6 -4.37 -7.22 6.70
CA ILE A 6 -5.13 -8.32 7.33
C ILE A 6 -4.24 -9.27 8.15
N SER A 7 -2.94 -9.32 7.85
CA SER A 7 -1.93 -10.04 8.64
C SER A 7 -1.58 -9.38 9.97
N GLY A 8 -2.06 -8.17 10.23
CA GLY A 8 -1.70 -7.35 11.38
C GLY A 8 -0.44 -6.50 11.20
N ALA A 9 0.27 -6.61 10.08
CA ALA A 9 1.41 -5.75 9.79
C ALA A 9 0.94 -4.33 9.44
N VAL A 10 1.69 -3.33 9.88
CA VAL A 10 1.39 -1.93 9.58
C VAL A 10 1.80 -1.61 8.14
N MET A 11 0.97 -0.85 7.44
CA MET A 11 1.32 -0.30 6.13
C MET A 11 2.04 1.03 6.29
N PHE A 12 3.19 1.13 5.64
CA PHE A 12 3.95 2.36 5.55
C PHE A 12 3.86 2.94 4.13
N PRO A 13 4.20 4.23 3.95
CA PRO A 13 4.38 4.80 2.63
C PRO A 13 5.43 4.02 1.82
N VAL A 14 5.34 4.13 0.51
CA VAL A 14 6.34 3.57 -0.42
C VAL A 14 7.77 4.03 -0.07
N TYR A 15 7.90 5.24 0.45
CA TYR A 15 9.17 5.87 0.76
C TYR A 15 9.63 5.56 2.19
N ASN A 16 10.93 5.30 2.34
CA ASN A 16 11.59 5.21 3.63
C ASN A 16 11.95 6.61 4.19
N ASN A 17 12.63 6.64 5.33
CA ASN A 17 13.05 7.87 6.00
C ASN A 17 14.10 8.68 5.21
N ARG A 18 14.71 8.11 4.17
CA ARG A 18 15.60 8.80 3.22
C ARG A 18 14.86 9.35 2.00
N LEU A 19 13.55 9.28 2.00
CA LEU A 19 12.68 9.66 0.87
C LEU A 19 12.96 8.86 -0.41
N MET A 20 13.46 7.65 -0.25
CA MET A 20 13.63 6.69 -1.33
C MET A 20 12.57 5.60 -1.23
N PRO A 21 12.08 5.07 -2.35
CA PRO A 21 11.26 3.88 -2.29
C PRO A 21 12.05 2.77 -1.57
N SER A 22 11.51 2.22 -0.50
CA SER A 22 12.15 1.17 0.30
C SER A 22 12.53 -0.05 -0.56
N GLN A 23 11.77 -0.28 -1.61
CA GLN A 23 12.05 -1.30 -2.61
C GLN A 23 13.35 -1.04 -3.38
N ALA A 24 13.66 0.21 -3.71
CA ALA A 24 14.90 0.60 -4.41
C ALA A 24 16.13 0.55 -3.48
N ASP A 25 15.89 0.68 -2.19
CA ASP A 25 16.91 0.68 -1.14
C ASP A 25 17.27 -0.73 -0.64
N ALA A 26 16.72 -1.75 -1.28
CA ALA A 26 16.91 -3.17 -0.94
C ALA A 26 16.59 -3.54 0.53
N GLU A 27 15.67 -2.81 1.14
CA GLU A 27 15.29 -3.02 2.54
C GLU A 27 14.21 -4.11 2.69
N LEU A 28 13.48 -4.42 1.61
CA LEU A 28 12.28 -5.25 1.67
C LEU A 28 12.54 -6.70 1.32
N SER A 29 11.89 -7.58 2.04
CA SER A 29 11.70 -8.97 1.63
C SER A 29 10.80 -9.05 0.38
N ALA A 30 10.73 -10.23 -0.24
CA ALA A 30 9.91 -10.44 -1.43
C ALA A 30 8.42 -10.12 -1.22
N ASN A 31 7.92 -10.27 0.00
CA ASN A 31 6.56 -9.93 0.40
C ASN A 31 6.31 -8.41 0.61
N GLY A 32 7.26 -7.56 0.26
CA GLY A 32 7.11 -6.10 0.39
C GLY A 32 7.26 -5.55 1.81
N CYS A 33 7.65 -6.39 2.77
CA CYS A 33 7.72 -6.07 4.18
C CYS A 33 9.12 -6.25 4.75
N HIS A 34 9.38 -5.64 5.89
CA HIS A 34 10.59 -5.86 6.69
C HIS A 34 10.36 -5.53 8.17
N VAL A 35 11.37 -5.79 8.99
CA VAL A 35 11.42 -5.33 10.38
C VAL A 35 12.18 -4.00 10.41
N GLY A 36 11.57 -2.97 10.98
CA GLY A 36 12.18 -1.64 11.04
C GLY A 36 13.47 -1.62 11.84
N GLN A 37 14.37 -0.71 11.48
CA GLN A 37 15.61 -0.49 12.20
C GLN A 37 15.33 -0.05 13.65
N GLY A 38 16.21 -0.44 14.57
CA GLY A 38 16.09 -0.05 15.99
C GLY A 38 14.97 -0.73 16.77
N GLY A 39 14.49 -1.89 16.29
CA GLY A 39 13.45 -2.65 17.00
C GLY A 39 12.03 -2.22 16.64
N GLY A 40 11.84 -1.49 15.56
CA GLY A 40 10.52 -1.27 14.97
C GLY A 40 9.88 -2.59 14.59
N GLY A 41 8.56 -2.70 14.78
CA GLY A 41 7.81 -3.90 14.42
C GLY A 41 7.83 -4.19 12.91
N PRO A 42 7.32 -5.36 12.51
CA PRO A 42 7.17 -5.69 11.10
C PRO A 42 6.17 -4.75 10.43
N HIS A 43 6.55 -4.24 9.26
CA HIS A 43 5.70 -3.36 8.46
C HIS A 43 6.01 -3.51 6.96
N CYS A 44 5.09 -3.05 6.12
CA CYS A 44 5.14 -3.24 4.68
C CYS A 44 5.13 -1.89 3.96
N HIS A 45 6.05 -1.70 3.02
CA HIS A 45 6.14 -0.49 2.19
C HIS A 45 5.66 -0.71 0.76
N ALA A 46 5.57 -1.96 0.34
CA ALA A 46 5.25 -2.31 -1.03
C ALA A 46 4.21 -3.43 -1.08
N ASP A 47 3.52 -3.48 -2.21
CA ASP A 47 2.65 -4.58 -2.54
C ASP A 47 3.43 -5.90 -2.57
N GLY A 48 2.97 -6.87 -1.82
CA GLY A 48 3.56 -8.19 -1.68
C GLY A 48 2.94 -9.27 -2.55
N TYR A 49 2.26 -8.89 -3.63
CA TYR A 49 1.75 -9.87 -4.60
C TYR A 49 2.88 -10.65 -5.25
N GLU A 50 2.72 -11.94 -5.30
CA GLU A 50 3.71 -12.85 -5.90
C GLU A 50 3.07 -13.80 -6.91
N SER A 51 3.54 -13.74 -8.13
CA SER A 51 3.06 -14.58 -9.24
C SER A 51 3.88 -15.86 -9.46
N GLN A 52 5.00 -16.07 -8.75
CA GLN A 52 5.95 -17.12 -9.06
C GLN A 52 6.46 -17.95 -7.87
N GLY A 53 5.65 -18.12 -6.84
CA GLY A 53 5.95 -19.09 -5.79
C GLY A 53 6.90 -18.63 -4.67
N VAL A 54 7.21 -17.36 -4.59
CA VAL A 54 7.83 -16.77 -3.41
C VAL A 54 6.71 -16.39 -2.41
N LEU A 55 6.97 -16.52 -1.11
CA LEU A 55 6.00 -16.19 -0.06
C LEU A 55 5.57 -14.72 -0.14
N GLY A 56 4.52 -14.45 -0.88
CA GLY A 56 3.83 -13.17 -0.92
C GLY A 56 2.81 -13.02 0.20
N VAL A 57 2.28 -11.82 0.35
CA VAL A 57 1.14 -11.57 1.23
C VAL A 57 -0.13 -12.18 0.63
N TYR A 58 -0.18 -12.23 -0.69
CA TYR A 58 -1.21 -12.89 -1.49
C TYR A 58 -0.63 -13.30 -2.84
N THR A 59 -1.26 -14.27 -3.49
CA THR A 59 -0.74 -14.99 -4.66
C THR A 59 -1.82 -15.15 -5.73
N ASP A 60 -1.48 -15.75 -6.86
CA ASP A 60 -2.45 -16.12 -7.91
C ASP A 60 -3.59 -16.98 -7.39
N ALA A 61 -3.33 -17.86 -6.41
CA ALA A 61 -4.36 -18.71 -5.82
C ALA A 61 -5.50 -17.92 -5.15
N ASP A 62 -5.20 -16.72 -4.67
CA ASP A 62 -6.21 -15.85 -4.03
C ASP A 62 -7.16 -15.22 -5.04
N TYR A 63 -6.82 -15.27 -6.33
CA TYR A 63 -7.66 -14.79 -7.44
C TYR A 63 -8.53 -15.90 -8.05
N GLU A 64 -8.19 -17.17 -7.84
CA GLU A 64 -8.89 -18.29 -8.47
C GLU A 64 -10.38 -18.29 -8.13
N GLY A 65 -11.22 -18.27 -9.17
CA GLY A 65 -12.67 -18.24 -9.05
C GLY A 65 -13.25 -16.96 -8.42
N LYS A 66 -12.47 -15.89 -8.38
CA LYS A 66 -12.88 -14.57 -7.89
C LYS A 66 -12.95 -13.57 -9.03
N GLU A 67 -13.97 -12.75 -9.00
CA GLU A 67 -14.13 -11.62 -9.93
C GLU A 67 -13.39 -10.36 -9.46
N HIS A 68 -12.87 -10.37 -8.24
CA HIS A 68 -12.23 -9.23 -7.60
C HIS A 68 -10.95 -9.66 -6.87
N PRO A 69 -9.89 -8.83 -6.91
CA PRO A 69 -8.68 -9.06 -6.14
C PRO A 69 -8.96 -9.29 -4.65
N PRO A 70 -8.11 -10.05 -3.95
CA PRO A 70 -8.32 -10.36 -2.54
C PRO A 70 -8.19 -9.12 -1.64
N LEU A 71 -8.89 -9.12 -0.52
CA LEU A 71 -8.72 -8.11 0.53
C LEU A 71 -7.32 -8.23 1.16
N VAL A 72 -6.59 -7.13 1.20
CA VAL A 72 -5.21 -7.05 1.70
C VAL A 72 -5.14 -6.31 3.03
N GLY A 73 -6.00 -5.33 3.23
CA GLY A 73 -6.01 -4.54 4.46
C GLY A 73 -6.99 -3.37 4.43
N PHE A 74 -6.73 -2.40 5.29
CA PHE A 74 -7.56 -1.21 5.43
C PHE A 74 -6.68 0.03 5.61
N GLY A 75 -7.05 1.11 4.94
CA GLY A 75 -6.52 2.43 5.25
C GLY A 75 -6.96 2.92 6.63
N TYR A 76 -6.25 3.88 7.19
CA TYR A 76 -6.68 4.49 8.45
C TYR A 76 -7.97 5.31 8.34
N ASP A 77 -8.40 5.61 7.15
CA ASP A 77 -9.72 6.20 6.86
C ASP A 77 -10.86 5.16 6.85
N GLY A 78 -10.55 3.90 7.14
CA GLY A 78 -11.50 2.79 7.17
C GLY A 78 -11.85 2.21 5.80
N VAL A 79 -11.25 2.73 4.72
CA VAL A 79 -11.47 2.24 3.37
C VAL A 79 -10.67 0.95 3.14
N ALA A 80 -11.32 -0.06 2.58
CA ALA A 80 -10.69 -1.33 2.27
C ALA A 80 -9.63 -1.18 1.18
N LEU A 81 -8.53 -1.93 1.32
CA LEU A 81 -7.48 -2.08 0.32
C LEU A 81 -7.52 -3.50 -0.21
N PHE A 82 -7.68 -3.62 -1.51
CA PHE A 82 -7.60 -4.88 -2.23
C PHE A 82 -6.27 -5.05 -2.97
N GLY A 83 -6.00 -6.26 -3.41
CA GLY A 83 -4.81 -6.59 -4.16
C GLY A 83 -4.74 -5.87 -5.51
N VAL A 84 -3.59 -5.99 -6.16
CA VAL A 84 -3.34 -5.41 -7.47
C VAL A 84 -4.23 -6.08 -8.52
N TYR A 85 -4.75 -5.31 -9.47
CA TYR A 85 -5.31 -5.89 -10.69
C TYR A 85 -4.19 -6.57 -11.47
N ARG A 86 -4.49 -7.76 -11.96
CA ARG A 86 -3.63 -8.47 -12.90
C ARG A 86 -4.33 -8.56 -14.25
N GLU A 87 -3.55 -8.66 -15.31
CA GLU A 87 -4.08 -8.95 -16.63
C GLU A 87 -4.37 -10.44 -16.73
N ASP A 88 -5.53 -10.79 -17.28
CA ASP A 88 -5.85 -12.15 -17.67
C ASP A 88 -5.08 -12.57 -18.95
N GLN A 89 -5.35 -13.78 -19.45
CA GLN A 89 -4.69 -14.30 -20.64
C GLN A 89 -4.99 -13.49 -21.91
N ASP A 90 -6.07 -12.74 -21.93
CA ASP A 90 -6.49 -11.86 -23.01
C ASP A 90 -6.03 -10.41 -22.80
N SER A 91 -5.13 -10.15 -21.86
CA SER A 91 -4.66 -8.84 -21.44
C SER A 91 -5.77 -7.91 -20.93
N GLN A 92 -6.84 -8.48 -20.43
CA GLN A 92 -7.87 -7.75 -19.70
C GLN A 92 -7.48 -7.66 -18.23
N LEU A 93 -7.76 -6.54 -17.60
CA LEU A 93 -7.58 -6.42 -16.16
C LEU A 93 -8.65 -7.27 -15.47
N GLU A 94 -8.23 -8.17 -14.61
CA GLU A 94 -9.15 -8.86 -13.71
C GLU A 94 -9.70 -7.88 -12.71
N GLY A 95 -11.03 -7.85 -12.66
CA GLY A 95 -11.76 -6.85 -11.93
C GLY A 95 -12.52 -5.94 -12.89
N PHE A 96 -13.31 -5.07 -12.39
CA PHE A 96 -14.40 -4.37 -13.07
C PHE A 96 -14.01 -3.35 -14.16
N GLY A 97 -12.81 -3.41 -14.74
CA GLY A 97 -12.41 -2.57 -15.87
C GLY A 97 -12.40 -1.07 -15.60
N THR A 98 -12.67 -0.64 -14.38
CA THR A 98 -12.75 0.77 -14.00
C THR A 98 -11.38 1.24 -13.55
N ALA A 99 -10.87 2.26 -14.21
CA ALA A 99 -9.59 2.86 -13.86
C ALA A 99 -9.57 3.37 -12.41
N LEU A 100 -8.43 3.22 -11.74
CA LEU A 100 -8.21 3.79 -10.42
C LEU A 100 -8.07 5.31 -10.51
N ASP A 101 -8.63 6.00 -9.54
CA ASP A 101 -8.54 7.45 -9.42
C ASP A 101 -7.18 7.91 -8.86
N ALA A 102 -7.05 9.20 -8.55
CA ALA A 102 -5.81 9.79 -8.04
C ALA A 102 -5.42 9.28 -6.63
N TRP A 103 -6.34 8.68 -5.90
CA TRP A 103 -6.08 8.06 -4.58
C TRP A 103 -5.77 6.57 -4.68
N GLY A 104 -5.81 6.01 -5.88
CA GLY A 104 -5.55 4.59 -6.10
C GLY A 104 -6.75 3.70 -5.79
N GLY A 105 -7.95 4.22 -5.94
CA GLY A 105 -9.19 3.49 -5.70
C GLY A 105 -10.26 3.79 -6.73
N HIS A 106 -11.36 3.10 -6.60
CA HIS A 106 -12.57 3.31 -7.39
C HIS A 106 -13.82 2.84 -6.63
N GLU A 107 -14.97 2.97 -7.25
CA GLU A 107 -16.24 2.57 -6.66
C GLU A 107 -17.01 1.66 -7.62
N HIS A 108 -17.52 0.57 -7.10
CA HIS A 108 -18.50 -0.29 -7.77
C HIS A 108 -19.28 -1.14 -6.76
N ASP A 109 -20.46 -1.57 -7.15
CA ASP A 109 -21.30 -2.47 -6.36
C ASP A 109 -20.72 -3.89 -6.30
N PRO A 110 -20.85 -4.61 -5.16
CA PRO A 110 -21.45 -4.17 -3.90
C PRO A 110 -20.47 -3.55 -2.90
N LEU A 111 -19.22 -3.33 -3.30
CA LEU A 111 -18.11 -3.01 -2.38
C LEU A 111 -18.06 -1.52 -1.98
N GLY A 112 -18.71 -0.64 -2.76
CA GLY A 112 -18.51 0.79 -2.60
C GLY A 112 -17.10 1.22 -2.94
N TYR A 113 -16.68 2.39 -2.43
CA TYR A 113 -15.34 2.89 -2.70
C TYR A 113 -14.28 2.07 -1.94
N HIS A 114 -13.22 1.68 -2.65
CA HIS A 114 -12.09 0.93 -2.10
C HIS A 114 -10.80 1.22 -2.87
N TYR A 115 -9.66 0.94 -2.24
CA TYR A 115 -8.33 1.06 -2.82
C TYR A 115 -7.86 -0.25 -3.43
N HIS A 116 -6.93 -0.13 -4.37
CA HIS A 116 -6.14 -1.26 -4.87
C HIS A 116 -4.65 -0.99 -4.73
N ALA A 117 -3.89 -2.04 -4.46
CA ALA A 117 -2.45 -2.00 -4.63
C ALA A 117 -2.11 -1.73 -6.11
N ASP A 118 -1.04 -0.98 -6.35
CA ASP A 118 -0.66 -0.54 -7.71
C ASP A 118 0.80 -0.89 -8.01
N ARG A 119 1.02 -1.42 -9.19
CA ARG A 119 2.34 -1.73 -9.75
C ARG A 119 2.66 -0.95 -11.03
N SER A 120 1.77 -0.09 -11.45
CA SER A 120 1.87 0.60 -12.74
C SER A 120 2.88 1.75 -12.73
N LYS A 121 3.20 2.28 -11.56
CA LYS A 121 4.03 3.47 -11.44
C LYS A 121 5.52 3.17 -11.56
N SER A 122 6.22 4.05 -12.28
CA SER A 122 7.68 4.05 -12.37
C SER A 122 8.21 5.42 -11.97
N LEU A 123 9.29 5.42 -11.19
CA LEU A 123 9.96 6.62 -10.72
C LEU A 123 11.41 6.61 -11.18
N THR A 124 11.86 7.69 -11.79
CA THR A 124 13.29 7.89 -12.07
C THR A 124 13.93 8.62 -10.90
N LEU A 125 14.87 7.97 -10.26
CA LEU A 125 15.54 8.46 -9.06
C LEU A 125 17.02 8.59 -9.30
N SER A 126 17.59 9.69 -8.81
CA SER A 126 19.03 9.88 -8.70
C SER A 126 19.44 9.59 -7.26
N ILE A 127 20.08 8.46 -7.04
CA ILE A 127 20.58 8.07 -5.74
C ILE A 127 22.00 8.61 -5.58
N PRO A 128 22.37 9.25 -4.46
CA PRO A 128 23.72 9.70 -4.24
C PRO A 128 24.74 8.56 -4.43
N GLY A 129 25.68 8.78 -5.33
CA GLY A 129 26.74 7.79 -5.65
C GLY A 129 26.37 6.74 -6.72
N ALA A 130 25.17 6.83 -7.30
CA ALA A 130 24.75 5.96 -8.39
C ALA A 130 24.20 6.76 -9.58
N ALA A 131 24.20 6.16 -10.76
CA ALA A 131 23.53 6.74 -11.92
C ALA A 131 22.01 6.76 -11.69
N ALA A 132 21.33 7.73 -12.30
CA ALA A 132 19.87 7.75 -12.30
C ALA A 132 19.31 6.45 -12.90
N ALA A 133 18.37 5.84 -12.21
CA ALA A 133 17.71 4.62 -12.65
C ALA A 133 16.20 4.72 -12.48
N THR A 134 15.47 4.01 -13.33
CA THR A 134 14.01 3.94 -13.25
C THR A 134 13.61 2.69 -12.47
N TYR A 135 12.86 2.89 -11.42
CA TYR A 135 12.33 1.83 -10.57
C TYR A 135 10.83 1.68 -10.76
N ARG A 136 10.37 0.47 -10.97
CA ARG A 136 8.94 0.16 -10.92
C ARG A 136 8.52 0.11 -9.45
N VAL A 137 7.60 0.98 -9.09
CA VAL A 137 7.12 1.11 -7.71
C VAL A 137 5.91 0.19 -7.53
N ARG A 138 5.94 -0.58 -6.45
CA ARG A 138 4.81 -1.37 -5.99
C ARG A 138 4.25 -0.71 -4.73
N SER A 139 3.07 -0.16 -4.81
CA SER A 139 2.44 0.55 -3.69
C SER A 139 1.26 -0.22 -3.11
N LEU A 140 1.05 -0.05 -1.82
CA LEU A 140 -0.20 -0.42 -1.14
C LEU A 140 -1.18 0.75 -1.25
N ILE A 141 -1.10 1.72 -0.36
CA ILE A 141 -1.88 2.96 -0.44
C ILE A 141 -0.94 4.08 -0.84
N LEU A 142 -1.40 4.97 -1.72
CA LEU A 142 -0.59 6.07 -2.27
C LEU A 142 -0.22 7.17 -1.27
N GLY A 143 -0.64 7.05 -0.01
CA GLY A 143 -0.33 8.02 1.04
C GLY A 143 -1.30 9.19 1.12
N ALA A 144 -2.32 9.22 0.29
CA ALA A 144 -3.45 10.13 0.38
C ALA A 144 -4.73 9.31 0.54
N TYR A 145 -5.69 9.83 1.29
CA TYR A 145 -6.94 9.16 1.57
C TYR A 145 -8.12 9.84 0.89
N LYS A 146 -9.02 9.05 0.35
CA LYS A 146 -10.32 9.49 -0.13
C LYS A 146 -11.30 9.69 1.03
N GLY A 147 -11.20 8.81 2.02
CA GLY A 147 -11.99 8.85 3.23
C GLY A 147 -11.57 9.97 4.17
N LYS A 148 -12.36 10.17 5.21
CA LYS A 148 -12.12 11.21 6.22
C LYS A 148 -11.51 10.59 7.46
N LEU A 149 -10.35 11.09 7.86
CA LEU A 149 -9.71 10.71 9.12
C LEU A 149 -10.33 11.42 10.33
N THR A 150 -11.09 12.48 10.10
CA THR A 150 -11.75 13.25 11.17
C THR A 150 -12.79 12.39 11.88
N GLY A 151 -12.63 12.23 13.17
CA GLY A 151 -13.50 11.41 14.00
C GLY A 151 -13.15 9.92 14.05
N THR A 152 -12.08 9.51 13.37
CA THR A 152 -11.53 8.17 13.54
C THR A 152 -10.98 8.03 14.96
N PRO A 153 -11.44 7.05 15.76
CA PRO A 153 -10.98 6.85 17.11
C PRO A 153 -9.45 6.72 17.17
N TYR A 154 -8.84 7.37 18.14
CA TYR A 154 -7.38 7.40 18.35
C TYR A 154 -6.55 8.03 17.23
N PHE A 155 -7.18 8.53 16.17
CA PHE A 155 -6.48 9.24 15.12
C PHE A 155 -6.51 10.74 15.42
N VAL A 156 -5.37 11.28 15.84
CA VAL A 156 -5.24 12.66 16.31
C VAL A 156 -4.20 13.41 15.51
N SER A 157 -4.45 14.69 15.28
CA SER A 157 -3.47 15.58 14.66
C SER A 157 -2.44 16.04 15.69
N LYS A 158 -1.17 15.89 15.37
CA LYS A 158 -0.10 16.51 16.16
C LYS A 158 -0.12 18.02 15.95
N LYS A 159 -0.20 18.78 17.02
CA LYS A 159 0.03 20.22 16.93
C LYS A 159 1.46 20.53 16.52
N SER A 160 1.64 21.55 15.71
CA SER A 160 2.94 22.11 15.40
C SER A 160 3.54 22.81 16.64
N GLY A 161 4.83 22.76 16.77
CA GLY A 161 5.57 23.36 17.89
C GLY A 161 5.91 22.37 19.00
N ASN A 162 6.26 22.88 20.16
CA ASN A 162 6.68 22.08 21.32
C ASN A 162 5.52 21.34 22.01
N ASP A 163 4.32 21.53 21.53
CA ASP A 163 3.13 20.91 22.08
C ASP A 163 2.90 19.56 21.44
N ALA A 164 3.59 18.56 21.95
CA ALA A 164 3.44 17.15 21.54
C ALA A 164 2.18 16.49 22.12
N THR A 165 1.19 17.27 22.46
CA THR A 165 -0.04 16.77 23.04
C THR A 165 -0.85 16.09 21.95
N PHE A 166 -1.15 14.81 22.14
CA PHE A 166 -2.20 14.16 21.40
C PHE A 166 -3.52 14.82 21.79
N LEU A 167 -4.14 15.52 20.85
CA LEU A 167 -5.49 16.03 21.04
C LEU A 167 -6.43 14.84 20.88
N GLY A 168 -6.58 14.15 21.98
CA GLY A 168 -7.22 12.93 21.98
C GLY A 168 -8.62 12.84 21.93
N GLY A 169 -9.17 12.10 21.16
CA GLY A 169 -10.35 11.42 21.48
C GLY A 169 -10.09 10.34 22.54
N ILE A 170 -10.08 10.68 23.76
CA ILE A 170 -10.48 9.79 24.84
C ILE A 170 -11.85 10.25 25.28
#